data_76fe8868a3cbdea53ef55708633de778
#
_entry.id   76fe8868a3cbdea53ef55708633de778
#
_cell.length_a   1.000
_cell.length_b   1.000
_cell.length_c   1.000
_cell.angle_alpha   90.00
_cell.angle_beta   90.00
_cell.angle_gamma   90.00
#
_symmetry.space_group_name_H-M   'P 1'
#
loop_
_entity.id
_entity.type
_entity.pdbx_description
1 polymer ?
#
loop_
_entity_poly.entity_id
_entity_poly.type
_entity_poly.pdbx_seq_one_letter_code
_entity_poly.pdbx_strand_id
1 'polypeptide(L)'
;MTKNDFYELVMEAYKPAETLIRMVPADKLDWRPGPSFMSLGQLVEHLSGGFGNDLRCLLTGQWPFTPEQMVEGMKLENLPSGSVAQTLEKLEEDKTTLREVLASISEEEFAQKVVSTPWGWQGKVERMVVLFREHFTNHKMQLFTYLKLLGLPVNTETLYGG
;
A
#
# COMPACT_ATOMS: atom_id res chain seq x y z
N MET A 1 -19.26 2.96 7.53
CA MET A 1 -18.71 1.93 6.58
C MET A 1 -18.62 0.61 7.33
N THR A 2 -19.09 -0.50 6.74
CA THR A 2 -18.92 -1.83 7.35
C THR A 2 -17.54 -2.39 7.04
N LYS A 3 -17.13 -3.47 7.75
CA LYS A 3 -15.89 -4.20 7.43
C LYS A 3 -15.91 -4.76 6.00
N ASN A 4 -17.08 -5.21 5.53
CA ASN A 4 -17.23 -5.73 4.18
C ASN A 4 -17.08 -4.61 3.14
N ASP A 5 -17.70 -3.45 3.35
CA ASP A 5 -17.52 -2.30 2.45
C ASP A 5 -16.03 -1.92 2.33
N PHE A 6 -15.31 -1.93 3.46
CA PHE A 6 -13.89 -1.66 3.45
C PHE A 6 -13.09 -2.72 2.69
N TYR A 7 -13.40 -4.00 2.90
CA TYR A 7 -12.76 -5.10 2.16
C TYR A 7 -12.93 -4.94 0.65
N GLU A 8 -14.16 -4.68 0.19
CA GLU A 8 -14.46 -4.44 -1.22
C GLU A 8 -13.68 -3.24 -1.78
N LEU A 9 -13.65 -2.12 -1.06
CA LEU A 9 -12.89 -0.93 -1.44
C LEU A 9 -11.38 -1.20 -1.56
N VAL A 10 -10.82 -2.09 -0.74
CA VAL A 10 -9.42 -2.49 -0.85
C VAL A 10 -9.19 -3.36 -2.07
N MET A 11 -10.07 -4.34 -2.34
CA MET A 11 -9.97 -5.19 -3.53
C MET A 11 -10.06 -4.36 -4.81
N GLU A 12 -10.94 -3.36 -4.85
CA GLU A 12 -11.03 -2.40 -5.95
C GLU A 12 -9.75 -1.56 -6.11
N ALA A 13 -9.03 -1.26 -5.04
CA ALA A 13 -7.77 -0.53 -5.11
C ALA A 13 -6.62 -1.43 -5.58
N TYR A 14 -6.58 -2.69 -5.16
CA TYR A 14 -5.53 -3.64 -5.52
C TYR A 14 -5.56 -4.02 -6.99
N LYS A 15 -6.73 -4.31 -7.55
CA LYS A 15 -6.88 -4.77 -8.94
C LYS A 15 -6.13 -3.88 -9.96
N PRO A 16 -6.35 -2.55 -10.03
CA PRO A 16 -5.61 -1.69 -10.94
C PRO A 16 -4.12 -1.53 -10.54
N ALA A 17 -3.79 -1.58 -9.25
CA ALA A 17 -2.40 -1.53 -8.82
C ALA A 17 -1.61 -2.75 -9.34
N GLU A 18 -2.16 -3.96 -9.21
CA GLU A 18 -1.56 -5.19 -9.74
C GLU A 18 -1.38 -5.12 -11.26
N THR A 19 -2.37 -4.57 -11.98
CA THR A 19 -2.28 -4.36 -13.42
C THR A 19 -1.08 -3.47 -13.75
N LEU A 20 -0.93 -2.34 -13.07
CA LEU A 20 0.19 -1.42 -13.27
C LEU A 20 1.53 -2.04 -12.87
N ILE A 21 1.59 -2.77 -11.75
CA ILE A 21 2.80 -3.47 -11.29
C ILE A 21 3.27 -4.49 -12.34
N ARG A 22 2.36 -5.27 -12.93
CA ARG A 22 2.69 -6.23 -14.01
C ARG A 22 3.26 -5.56 -15.26
N MET A 23 3.00 -4.27 -15.48
CA MET A 23 3.51 -3.51 -16.62
C MET A 23 4.92 -2.94 -16.37
N VAL A 24 5.46 -3.04 -15.15
CA VAL A 24 6.81 -2.55 -14.83
C VAL A 24 7.87 -3.41 -15.55
N PRO A 25 8.72 -2.82 -16.41
CA PRO A 25 9.76 -3.57 -17.08
C PRO A 25 10.85 -4.02 -16.08
N ALA A 26 11.21 -5.29 -16.11
CA ALA A 26 12.17 -5.87 -15.16
C ALA A 26 13.57 -5.23 -15.23
N ASP A 27 13.95 -4.70 -16.40
CA ASP A 27 15.23 -4.00 -16.63
C ASP A 27 15.20 -2.52 -16.22
N LYS A 28 14.08 -2.02 -15.69
CA LYS A 28 13.88 -0.62 -15.28
C LYS A 28 13.67 -0.42 -13.79
N LEU A 29 13.89 -1.42 -12.97
CA LEU A 29 13.65 -1.32 -11.52
C LEU A 29 14.47 -0.20 -10.85
N ASP A 30 15.65 0.11 -11.34
CA ASP A 30 16.50 1.21 -10.86
C ASP A 30 16.13 2.58 -11.45
N TRP A 31 15.27 2.63 -12.46
CA TRP A 31 14.87 3.87 -13.09
C TRP A 31 14.03 4.74 -12.15
N ARG A 32 14.26 6.04 -12.20
CA ARG A 32 13.51 7.09 -11.49
C ARG A 32 13.41 8.36 -12.32
N PRO A 33 12.36 9.17 -12.17
CA PRO A 33 12.21 10.43 -12.92
C PRO A 33 13.26 11.50 -12.57
N GLY A 34 13.86 11.40 -11.40
CA GLY A 34 14.87 12.32 -10.91
C GLY A 34 15.46 11.87 -9.56
N PRO A 35 16.51 12.54 -9.07
CA PRO A 35 17.27 12.06 -7.91
C PRO A 35 16.48 12.02 -6.60
N SER A 36 15.43 12.83 -6.47
CA SER A 36 14.60 12.89 -5.25
C SER A 36 13.36 11.98 -5.29
N PHE A 37 13.27 11.11 -6.30
CA PHE A 37 12.14 10.19 -6.45
C PHE A 37 12.55 8.75 -6.13
N MET A 38 11.61 7.97 -5.62
CA MET A 38 11.77 6.52 -5.52
C MET A 38 12.10 5.93 -6.89
N SER A 39 12.91 4.88 -6.92
CA SER A 39 13.03 4.06 -8.13
C SER A 39 11.75 3.23 -8.35
N LEU A 40 11.58 2.69 -9.56
CA LEU A 40 10.45 1.77 -9.81
C LEU A 40 10.45 0.58 -8.86
N GLY A 41 11.61 -0.02 -8.59
CA GLY A 41 11.74 -1.13 -7.64
C GLY A 41 11.37 -0.71 -6.21
N GLN A 42 11.77 0.49 -5.78
CA GLN A 42 11.35 1.04 -4.47
C GLN A 42 9.85 1.30 -4.43
N LEU A 43 9.28 1.81 -5.50
CA LEU A 43 7.85 2.14 -5.55
C LEU A 43 6.97 0.88 -5.57
N VAL A 44 7.34 -0.16 -6.33
CA VAL A 44 6.59 -1.42 -6.31
C VAL A 44 6.73 -2.14 -4.98
N GLU A 45 7.92 -2.12 -4.37
CA GLU A 45 8.10 -2.64 -3.01
C GLU A 45 7.25 -1.88 -1.99
N HIS A 46 7.19 -0.56 -2.09
CA HIS A 46 6.34 0.26 -1.22
C HIS A 46 4.84 -0.05 -1.40
N LEU A 47 4.39 -0.32 -2.62
CA LEU A 47 3.03 -0.75 -2.90
C LEU A 47 2.71 -2.17 -2.41
N SER A 48 3.71 -2.99 -2.08
CA SER A 48 3.51 -4.31 -1.47
C SER A 48 3.18 -4.24 0.02
N GLY A 49 3.48 -3.12 0.69
CA GLY A 49 3.05 -2.82 2.05
C GLY A 49 1.53 -2.69 2.09
N GLY A 50 0.85 -3.66 2.68
CA GLY A 50 -0.55 -3.86 2.46
C GLY A 50 -1.45 -3.45 3.60
N PHE A 51 -2.71 -3.33 3.28
CA PHE A 51 -3.78 -2.95 4.22
C PHE A 51 -3.97 -3.96 5.35
N GLY A 52 -3.74 -5.25 5.10
CA GLY A 52 -3.89 -6.30 6.10
C GLY A 52 -2.86 -6.18 7.20
N ASN A 53 -1.60 -6.01 6.83
CA ASN A 53 -0.51 -5.84 7.79
C ASN A 53 -0.63 -4.52 8.55
N ASP A 54 -0.95 -3.42 7.87
CA ASP A 54 -1.16 -2.12 8.50
C ASP A 54 -2.34 -2.16 9.48
N LEU A 55 -3.45 -2.78 9.11
CA LEU A 55 -4.60 -2.94 10.00
C LEU A 55 -4.26 -3.81 11.21
N ARG A 56 -3.51 -4.89 11.02
CA ARG A 56 -3.01 -5.74 12.12
C ARG A 56 -2.17 -4.92 13.10
N CYS A 57 -1.18 -4.19 12.61
CA CYS A 57 -0.32 -3.34 13.43
C CYS A 57 -1.13 -2.27 14.17
N LEU A 58 -2.08 -1.65 13.48
CA LEU A 58 -2.97 -0.63 14.04
C LEU A 58 -3.82 -1.17 15.19
N LEU A 59 -4.40 -2.37 15.04
CA LEU A 59 -5.28 -2.98 16.03
C LEU A 59 -4.53 -3.51 17.26
N THR A 60 -3.31 -4.01 17.06
CA THR A 60 -2.47 -4.58 18.13
C THR A 60 -1.55 -3.56 18.77
N GLY A 61 -1.28 -2.43 18.11
CA GLY A 61 -0.25 -1.47 18.50
C GLY A 61 1.19 -1.99 18.32
N GLN A 62 1.35 -3.18 17.71
CA GLN A 62 2.65 -3.80 17.48
C GLN A 62 3.14 -3.50 16.06
N TRP A 63 4.12 -2.62 15.98
CA TRP A 63 4.77 -2.25 14.73
C TRP A 63 6.15 -2.90 14.66
N PRO A 64 6.62 -3.34 13.46
CA PRO A 64 7.92 -4.02 13.32
C PRO A 64 9.12 -3.07 13.40
N PHE A 65 8.89 -1.82 13.82
CA PHE A 65 9.91 -0.77 13.91
C PHE A 65 9.58 0.21 15.04
N THR A 66 10.59 0.89 15.55
CA THR A 66 10.42 2.05 16.43
C THR A 66 10.18 3.34 15.62
N PRO A 67 9.67 4.44 16.22
CA PRO A 67 9.54 5.72 15.51
C PRO A 67 10.86 6.20 14.88
N GLU A 68 12.00 6.00 15.55
CA GLU A 68 13.32 6.37 15.04
C GLU A 68 13.72 5.51 13.83
N GLN A 69 13.49 4.20 13.91
CA GLN A 69 13.74 3.27 12.78
C GLN A 69 12.87 3.60 11.58
N MET A 70 11.61 4.01 11.81
CA MET A 70 10.72 4.44 10.75
C MET A 70 11.27 5.69 10.04
N VAL A 71 11.66 6.72 10.79
CA VAL A 71 12.23 7.96 10.21
C VAL A 71 13.48 7.66 9.39
N GLU A 72 14.37 6.80 9.88
CA GLU A 72 15.57 6.40 9.17
C GLU A 72 15.24 5.55 7.92
N GLY A 73 14.30 4.62 8.05
CA GLY A 73 13.86 3.73 6.96
C GLY A 73 13.11 4.47 5.85
N MET A 74 12.50 5.62 6.14
CA MET A 74 11.81 6.45 5.14
C MET A 74 12.75 7.32 4.30
N LYS A 75 14.05 7.39 4.62
CA LYS A 75 15.02 8.06 3.76
C LYS A 75 15.12 7.31 2.43
N LEU A 76 15.17 8.07 1.34
CA LEU A 76 15.14 7.52 -0.02
C LEU A 76 16.23 6.45 -0.27
N GLU A 77 17.42 6.66 0.26
CA GLU A 77 18.56 5.74 0.16
C GLU A 77 18.35 4.42 0.92
N ASN A 78 17.48 4.41 1.92
CA ASN A 78 17.20 3.25 2.78
C ASN A 78 15.94 2.49 2.36
N LEU A 79 15.14 3.03 1.42
CA LEU A 79 13.94 2.36 0.96
C LEU A 79 14.28 1.04 0.27
N PRO A 80 13.65 -0.07 0.68
CA PRO A 80 13.87 -1.35 0.01
C PRO A 80 13.36 -1.32 -1.43
N SER A 81 13.97 -2.14 -2.28
CA SER A 81 13.58 -2.33 -3.68
C SER A 81 13.13 -3.76 -3.89
N GLY A 82 12.00 -3.96 -4.55
CA GLY A 82 11.43 -5.27 -4.85
C GLY A 82 11.32 -5.53 -6.35
N SER A 83 11.11 -6.78 -6.69
CA SER A 83 10.74 -7.20 -8.04
C SER A 83 9.22 -7.27 -8.20
N VAL A 84 8.74 -7.23 -9.44
CA VAL A 84 7.32 -7.40 -9.77
C VAL A 84 6.74 -8.69 -9.16
N ALA A 85 7.46 -9.81 -9.29
CA ALA A 85 7.01 -11.11 -8.78
C ALA A 85 6.84 -11.10 -7.25
N GLN A 86 7.86 -10.62 -6.53
CA GLN A 86 7.83 -10.51 -5.06
C GLN A 86 6.73 -9.57 -4.58
N THR A 87 6.54 -8.44 -5.25
CA THR A 87 5.49 -7.48 -4.91
C THR A 87 4.09 -8.10 -5.05
N LEU A 88 3.83 -8.81 -6.15
CA LEU A 88 2.54 -9.47 -6.38
C LEU A 88 2.28 -10.60 -5.37
N GLU A 89 3.30 -11.38 -5.01
CA GLU A 89 3.22 -12.41 -3.97
C GLU A 89 2.83 -11.79 -2.61
N LYS A 90 3.52 -10.73 -2.19
CA LYS A 90 3.21 -10.00 -0.95
C LYS A 90 1.78 -9.43 -0.94
N LEU A 91 1.28 -8.93 -2.08
CA LEU A 91 -0.09 -8.44 -2.17
C LEU A 91 -1.12 -9.56 -1.98
N GLU A 92 -0.88 -10.77 -2.52
CA GLU A 92 -1.75 -11.92 -2.29
C GLU A 92 -1.74 -12.37 -0.81
N GLU A 93 -0.58 -12.39 -0.18
CA GLU A 93 -0.45 -12.66 1.25
C GLU A 93 -1.20 -11.61 2.08
N ASP A 94 -1.09 -10.34 1.72
CA ASP A 94 -1.76 -9.25 2.42
C ASP A 94 -3.29 -9.30 2.28
N LYS A 95 -3.83 -9.70 1.13
CA LYS A 95 -5.27 -9.95 0.95
C LYS A 95 -5.78 -11.03 1.92
N THR A 96 -5.00 -12.06 2.12
CA THR A 96 -5.31 -13.13 3.08
C THR A 96 -5.28 -12.59 4.51
N THR A 97 -4.21 -11.86 4.86
CA THR A 97 -4.07 -11.19 6.14
C THR A 97 -5.23 -10.23 6.42
N LEU A 98 -5.61 -9.40 5.44
CA LEU A 98 -6.74 -8.47 5.59
C LEU A 98 -8.03 -9.19 5.93
N ARG A 99 -8.32 -10.30 5.24
CA ARG A 99 -9.52 -11.10 5.51
C ARG A 99 -9.53 -11.66 6.92
N GLU A 100 -8.39 -12.21 7.38
CA GLU A 100 -8.23 -12.76 8.72
C GLU A 100 -8.40 -11.67 9.80
N VAL A 101 -7.75 -10.55 9.62
CA VAL A 101 -7.80 -9.42 10.57
C VAL A 101 -9.22 -8.85 10.67
N LEU A 102 -9.90 -8.65 9.55
CA LEU A 102 -11.29 -8.19 9.56
C LEU A 102 -12.25 -9.22 10.19
N ALA A 103 -11.97 -10.52 10.03
CA ALA A 103 -12.76 -11.57 10.70
C ALA A 103 -12.55 -11.60 12.22
N SER A 104 -11.40 -11.15 12.71
CA SER A 104 -11.04 -11.18 14.13
C SER A 104 -11.63 -10.07 14.98
N ILE A 105 -12.23 -9.04 14.38
CA ILE A 105 -12.84 -7.91 15.08
C ILE A 105 -14.34 -7.79 14.79
N SER A 106 -15.09 -7.20 15.72
CA SER A 106 -16.52 -6.90 15.53
C SER A 106 -16.73 -5.67 14.63
N GLU A 107 -17.95 -5.50 14.11
CA GLU A 107 -18.34 -4.25 13.41
C GLU A 107 -18.25 -3.04 14.34
N GLU A 108 -18.58 -3.21 15.63
CA GLU A 108 -18.48 -2.15 16.62
C GLU A 108 -17.02 -1.74 16.86
N GLU A 109 -16.11 -2.70 17.00
CA GLU A 109 -14.67 -2.41 17.13
C GLU A 109 -14.14 -1.70 15.89
N PHE A 110 -14.49 -2.15 14.69
CA PHE A 110 -14.10 -1.48 13.46
C PHE A 110 -14.59 -0.02 13.41
N ALA A 111 -15.83 0.23 13.79
CA ALA A 111 -16.43 1.55 13.73
C ALA A 111 -16.00 2.49 14.87
N GLN A 112 -15.70 1.97 16.07
CA GLN A 112 -15.58 2.80 17.28
C GLN A 112 -14.23 2.71 18.00
N LYS A 113 -13.45 1.60 17.82
CA LYS A 113 -12.17 1.44 18.51
C LYS A 113 -11.20 2.55 18.10
N VAL A 114 -10.70 3.28 19.09
CA VAL A 114 -9.66 4.30 18.88
C VAL A 114 -8.29 3.63 18.92
N VAL A 115 -7.49 3.93 17.93
CA VAL A 115 -6.14 3.39 17.74
C VAL A 115 -5.16 4.52 17.42
N SER A 116 -3.87 4.24 17.53
CA SER A 116 -2.82 5.21 17.23
C SER A 116 -1.68 4.57 16.45
N THR A 117 -1.00 5.39 15.65
CA THR A 117 0.21 5.00 14.91
C THR A 117 1.47 5.47 15.64
N PRO A 118 2.64 4.87 15.37
CA PRO A 118 3.91 5.33 15.95
C PRO A 118 4.28 6.77 15.58
N TRP A 119 3.76 7.27 14.45
CA TRP A 119 4.01 8.64 13.99
C TRP A 119 2.97 9.66 14.50
N GLY A 120 2.17 9.28 15.50
CA GLY A 120 1.31 10.21 16.23
C GLY A 120 -0.10 10.42 15.67
N TRP A 121 -0.50 9.70 14.62
CA TRP A 121 -1.90 9.74 14.18
C TRP A 121 -2.78 8.94 15.14
N GLN A 122 -3.94 9.49 15.44
CA GLN A 122 -4.93 8.86 16.32
C GLN A 122 -6.33 9.03 15.75
N GLY A 123 -7.13 7.98 15.83
CA GLY A 123 -8.53 8.02 15.39
C GLY A 123 -9.22 6.67 15.48
N LYS A 124 -10.49 6.64 15.09
CA LYS A 124 -11.23 5.39 14.97
C LYS A 124 -10.67 4.54 13.84
N VAL A 125 -10.72 3.22 13.97
CA VAL A 125 -10.21 2.27 12.96
C VAL A 125 -10.77 2.60 11.59
N GLU A 126 -12.11 2.75 11.44
CA GLU A 126 -12.76 3.06 10.17
C GLU A 126 -12.23 4.34 9.48
N ARG A 127 -11.75 5.32 10.26
CA ARG A 127 -11.15 6.53 9.73
C ARG A 127 -9.68 6.30 9.32
N MET A 128 -8.95 5.56 10.14
CA MET A 128 -7.53 5.30 9.90
C MET A 128 -7.32 4.47 8.63
N VAL A 129 -8.19 3.48 8.37
CA VAL A 129 -8.10 2.67 7.15
C VAL A 129 -8.37 3.46 5.87
N VAL A 130 -9.17 4.54 5.94
CA VAL A 130 -9.36 5.45 4.81
C VAL A 130 -8.07 6.21 4.49
N LEU A 131 -7.32 6.65 5.50
CA LEU A 131 -6.02 7.31 5.29
C LEU A 131 -4.99 6.36 4.65
N PHE A 132 -4.98 5.09 5.06
CA PHE A 132 -4.12 4.08 4.42
C PHE A 132 -4.49 3.86 2.95
N ARG A 133 -5.79 3.81 2.64
CA ARG A 133 -6.27 3.69 1.26
C ARG A 133 -5.87 4.91 0.42
N GLU A 134 -5.96 6.10 0.98
CA GLU A 134 -5.51 7.33 0.31
C GLU A 134 -4.00 7.27 0.00
N HIS A 135 -3.19 6.88 0.98
CA HIS A 135 -1.75 6.69 0.81
C HIS A 135 -1.43 5.71 -0.34
N PHE A 136 -2.03 4.53 -0.32
CA PHE A 136 -1.87 3.53 -1.38
C PHE A 136 -2.29 4.06 -2.75
N THR A 137 -3.43 4.76 -2.82
CA THR A 137 -3.94 5.35 -4.08
C THR A 137 -2.99 6.39 -4.64
N ASN A 138 -2.35 7.20 -3.79
CA ASN A 138 -1.35 8.18 -4.21
C ASN A 138 -0.12 7.50 -4.82
N HIS A 139 0.38 6.42 -4.23
CA HIS A 139 1.50 5.66 -4.79
C HIS A 139 1.13 4.86 -6.03
N LYS A 140 -0.09 4.35 -6.13
CA LYS A 140 -0.62 3.77 -7.38
C LYS A 140 -0.61 4.81 -8.51
N MET A 141 -1.06 6.05 -8.24
CA MET A 141 -1.03 7.14 -9.22
C MET A 141 0.41 7.53 -9.58
N GLN A 142 1.32 7.53 -8.62
CA GLN A 142 2.75 7.75 -8.87
C GLN A 142 3.30 6.68 -9.82
N LEU A 143 3.00 5.40 -9.60
CA LEU A 143 3.40 4.31 -10.50
C LEU A 143 2.85 4.50 -11.91
N PHE A 144 1.55 4.82 -12.03
CA PHE A 144 0.93 5.13 -13.32
C PHE A 144 1.67 6.26 -14.06
N THR A 145 2.04 7.31 -13.35
CA THR A 145 2.81 8.44 -13.90
C THR A 145 4.19 8.01 -14.38
N TYR A 146 4.88 7.17 -13.61
CA TYR A 146 6.20 6.64 -13.99
C TYR A 146 6.14 5.81 -15.27
N LEU A 147 5.13 4.93 -15.38
CA LEU A 147 4.93 4.11 -16.57
C LEU A 147 4.62 4.98 -17.82
N LYS A 148 3.87 6.06 -17.64
CA LYS A 148 3.66 7.05 -18.72
C LYS A 148 4.95 7.74 -19.15
N LEU A 149 5.78 8.15 -18.21
CA LEU A 149 7.08 8.78 -18.50
C LEU A 149 8.04 7.85 -19.23
N LEU A 150 7.91 6.54 -19.01
CA LEU A 150 8.64 5.49 -19.75
C LEU A 150 8.04 5.19 -21.13
N GLY A 151 6.93 5.83 -21.50
CA GLY A 151 6.25 5.62 -22.80
C GLY A 151 5.41 4.33 -22.86
N LEU A 152 5.08 3.73 -21.72
CA LEU A 152 4.24 2.53 -21.69
C LEU A 152 2.76 2.87 -21.98
N PRO A 153 1.99 1.94 -22.59
CA PRO A 153 0.62 2.19 -23.03
C PRO A 153 -0.39 2.14 -21.87
N VAL A 154 -0.20 2.98 -20.85
CA VAL A 154 -1.13 3.12 -19.72
C VAL A 154 -2.12 4.25 -19.98
N ASN A 155 -3.37 4.02 -19.62
CA ASN A 155 -4.49 4.93 -19.85
C ASN A 155 -5.45 4.94 -18.66
N THR A 156 -6.60 5.61 -18.79
CA THR A 156 -7.62 5.69 -17.73
C THR A 156 -8.15 4.30 -17.33
N GLU A 157 -8.32 3.41 -18.28
CA GLU A 157 -8.78 2.04 -18.04
C GLU A 157 -7.78 1.26 -17.18
N THR A 158 -6.48 1.29 -17.52
CA THR A 158 -5.43 0.70 -16.67
C THR A 158 -5.35 1.30 -15.26
N LEU A 159 -5.64 2.59 -15.12
CA LEU A 159 -5.60 3.28 -13.82
C LEU A 159 -6.76 2.89 -12.89
N TYR A 160 -7.93 2.58 -13.45
CA TYR A 160 -9.16 2.30 -12.69
C TYR A 160 -9.59 0.84 -12.73
N GLY A 161 -8.90 -0.03 -13.45
CA GLY A 161 -9.14 -1.47 -13.47
C GLY A 161 -10.32 -1.90 -14.32
N GLY A 162 -10.57 -1.19 -15.43
CA GLY A 162 -11.58 -1.56 -16.42
C GLY A 162 -11.18 -2.78 -17.21
#